data_5241d4345fa8db6e4a0aa685ce58f9f6
#
_entry.id   5241d4345fa8db6e4a0aa685ce58f9f6
#
_cell.length_a   1.000
_cell.length_b   1.000
_cell.length_c   1.000
_cell.angle_alpha   90.00
_cell.angle_beta   90.00
_cell.angle_gamma   90.00
#
_symmetry.space_group_name_H-M   'P 1'
#
loop_
_entity.id
_entity.type
_entity.pdbx_description
1 polymer ?
#
loop_
_entity_poly.entity_id
_entity_poly.type
_entity_poly.pdbx_seq_one_letter_code
_entity_poly.pdbx_strand_id
1 'polypeptide(L)'
;MNADTRRKIVMAAMDLFAEKGFQSTSVADILSRTQVHSGSLYHVFPGKQDVLAAVLEAYRDGIEEWLLAPAWSGVEDPVERIFALLNAYRTMLVTSECTYGCPIGSLALELHEPDPAIRDLLAANFENWTRAIHRCLDAAGARLPAALDRRRLAEFVLTVMEGAVMQARTYRDIGYFDRNIAILRDQIDLLIREAEREAVDA
;
A
#
# COMPACT_ATOMS: atom_id res chain seq x y z
N MET A 1 14.51 -16.43 21.34
CA MET A 1 13.24 -16.22 22.08
C MET A 1 12.66 -14.82 21.81
N ASN A 2 13.45 -13.74 21.88
CA ASN A 2 12.93 -12.37 21.70
C ASN A 2 12.46 -12.05 20.26
N ALA A 3 13.21 -12.45 19.23
CA ALA A 3 12.87 -12.18 17.82
C ALA A 3 11.58 -12.88 17.36
N ASP A 4 11.36 -14.12 17.76
CA ASP A 4 10.13 -14.87 17.42
C ASP A 4 8.90 -14.27 18.10
N THR A 5 9.03 -13.87 19.39
CA THR A 5 7.97 -13.19 20.13
C THR A 5 7.64 -11.84 19.49
N ARG A 6 8.65 -11.05 19.10
CA ARG A 6 8.44 -9.77 18.40
C ARG A 6 7.66 -9.99 17.10
N ARG A 7 8.08 -10.94 16.28
CA ARG A 7 7.42 -11.26 15.02
C ARG A 7 5.95 -11.68 15.22
N LYS A 8 5.67 -12.56 16.17
CA LYS A 8 4.29 -12.98 16.50
C LYS A 8 3.40 -11.79 16.87
N ILE A 9 3.91 -10.89 17.71
CA ILE A 9 3.16 -9.70 18.15
C ILE A 9 2.89 -8.77 16.95
N VAL A 10 3.90 -8.50 16.12
CA VAL A 10 3.76 -7.63 14.94
C VAL A 10 2.75 -8.20 13.96
N MET A 11 2.85 -9.49 13.61
CA MET A 11 1.91 -10.13 12.67
C MET A 11 0.47 -10.10 13.19
N ALA A 12 0.25 -10.43 14.46
CA ALA A 12 -1.08 -10.37 15.06
C ALA A 12 -1.63 -8.92 15.14
N ALA A 13 -0.77 -7.94 15.37
CA ALA A 13 -1.16 -6.53 15.35
C ALA A 13 -1.51 -6.05 13.93
N MET A 14 -0.77 -6.48 12.91
CA MET A 14 -1.10 -6.21 11.50
C MET A 14 -2.51 -6.69 11.16
N ASP A 15 -2.83 -7.94 11.50
CA ASP A 15 -4.16 -8.52 11.28
C ASP A 15 -5.24 -7.73 12.03
N LEU A 16 -5.04 -7.47 13.31
CA LEU A 16 -6.02 -6.76 14.15
C LEU A 16 -6.22 -5.30 13.71
N PHE A 17 -5.16 -4.61 13.29
CA PHE A 17 -5.28 -3.24 12.78
C PHE A 17 -6.01 -3.21 11.44
N ALA A 18 -5.82 -4.21 10.58
CA ALA A 18 -6.58 -4.35 9.35
C ALA A 18 -8.06 -4.69 9.60
N GLU A 19 -8.36 -5.57 10.58
CA GLU A 19 -9.71 -6.02 10.91
C GLU A 19 -10.58 -4.92 11.56
N LYS A 20 -10.04 -4.19 12.53
CA LYS A 20 -10.83 -3.27 13.36
C LYS A 20 -10.19 -1.90 13.66
N GLY A 21 -9.06 -1.62 13.04
CA GLY A 21 -8.31 -0.38 13.22
C GLY A 21 -7.38 -0.38 14.44
N PHE A 22 -6.47 0.58 14.45
CA PHE A 22 -5.50 0.76 15.53
C PHE A 22 -6.18 1.21 16.83
N GLN A 23 -7.06 2.21 16.76
CA GLN A 23 -7.70 2.77 17.96
C GLN A 23 -8.53 1.70 18.69
N SER A 24 -9.28 0.90 17.93
CA SER A 24 -10.15 -0.15 18.47
C SER A 24 -9.42 -1.44 18.86
N THR A 25 -8.11 -1.54 18.61
CA THR A 25 -7.29 -2.68 19.03
C THR A 25 -6.63 -2.39 20.37
N SER A 26 -6.85 -3.23 21.38
CA SER A 26 -6.17 -3.16 22.65
C SER A 26 -4.94 -4.08 22.71
N VAL A 27 -4.03 -3.81 23.65
CA VAL A 27 -2.91 -4.75 23.93
C VAL A 27 -3.45 -6.12 24.37
N ALA A 28 -4.58 -6.16 25.07
CA ALA A 28 -5.24 -7.42 25.47
C ALA A 28 -5.70 -8.24 24.24
N ASP A 29 -6.18 -7.59 23.17
CA ASP A 29 -6.53 -8.28 21.93
C ASP A 29 -5.31 -8.95 21.29
N ILE A 30 -4.17 -8.22 21.23
CA ILE A 30 -2.91 -8.74 20.70
C ILE A 30 -2.42 -9.93 21.53
N LEU A 31 -2.46 -9.83 22.85
CA LEU A 31 -2.08 -10.91 23.75
C LEU A 31 -2.98 -12.14 23.55
N SER A 32 -4.28 -11.94 23.44
CA SER A 32 -5.25 -13.01 23.19
C SER A 32 -5.00 -13.72 21.85
N ARG A 33 -4.70 -12.96 20.78
CA ARG A 33 -4.42 -13.48 19.44
C ARG A 33 -3.11 -14.28 19.41
N THR A 34 -2.08 -13.83 20.12
CA THR A 34 -0.72 -14.42 20.09
C THR A 34 -0.48 -15.48 21.14
N GLN A 35 -1.29 -15.52 22.20
CA GLN A 35 -1.06 -16.32 23.43
C GLN A 35 0.30 -16.02 24.10
N VAL A 36 0.87 -14.84 23.84
CA VAL A 36 2.08 -14.34 24.49
C VAL A 36 1.73 -13.80 25.87
N HIS A 37 2.55 -14.07 26.86
CA HIS A 37 2.37 -13.49 28.20
C HIS A 37 2.60 -11.98 28.18
N SER A 38 1.81 -11.23 28.96
CA SER A 38 1.88 -9.76 29.03
C SER A 38 3.29 -9.25 29.36
N GLY A 39 3.98 -9.87 30.32
CA GLY A 39 5.36 -9.52 30.64
C GLY A 39 6.32 -9.65 29.45
N SER A 40 6.12 -10.66 28.59
CA SER A 40 6.93 -10.83 27.38
C SER A 40 6.64 -9.76 26.33
N LEU A 41 5.39 -9.31 26.18
CA LEU A 41 5.03 -8.22 25.29
C LEU A 41 5.68 -6.92 25.77
N TYR A 42 5.48 -6.53 27.03
CA TYR A 42 6.04 -5.29 27.58
C TYR A 42 7.57 -5.28 27.66
N HIS A 43 8.20 -6.44 27.68
CA HIS A 43 9.65 -6.55 27.54
C HIS A 43 10.13 -6.18 26.12
N VAL A 44 9.32 -6.45 25.09
CA VAL A 44 9.65 -6.18 23.67
C VAL A 44 9.14 -4.82 23.21
N PHE A 45 7.95 -4.44 23.66
CA PHE A 45 7.25 -3.22 23.27
C PHE A 45 6.71 -2.51 24.53
N PRO A 46 7.24 -1.34 24.88
CA PRO A 46 6.76 -0.55 26.02
C PRO A 46 5.28 -0.22 25.96
N GLY A 47 4.72 -0.05 24.75
CA GLY A 47 3.31 0.28 24.59
C GLY A 47 2.76 -0.06 23.20
N LYS A 48 1.47 0.25 23.00
CA LYS A 48 0.77 -0.02 21.72
C LYS A 48 1.34 0.83 20.58
N GLN A 49 1.85 2.03 20.85
CA GLN A 49 2.50 2.89 19.86
C GLN A 49 3.80 2.24 19.33
N ASP A 50 4.58 1.58 20.19
CA ASP A 50 5.79 0.88 19.75
C ASP A 50 5.46 -0.33 18.87
N VAL A 51 4.33 -0.99 19.15
CA VAL A 51 3.80 -2.05 18.27
C VAL A 51 3.39 -1.47 16.93
N LEU A 52 2.71 -0.30 16.90
CA LEU A 52 2.35 0.38 15.66
C LEU A 52 3.58 0.76 14.84
N ALA A 53 4.60 1.33 15.47
CA ALA A 53 5.87 1.63 14.80
C ALA A 53 6.46 0.37 14.14
N ALA A 54 6.51 -0.74 14.88
CA ALA A 54 7.03 -2.01 14.37
C ALA A 54 6.16 -2.61 13.23
N VAL A 55 4.85 -2.39 13.24
CA VAL A 55 3.94 -2.77 12.14
C VAL A 55 4.24 -1.94 10.89
N LEU A 56 4.40 -0.63 11.03
CA LEU A 56 4.73 0.26 9.91
C LEU A 56 6.13 -0.03 9.34
N GLU A 57 7.11 -0.35 10.19
CA GLU A 57 8.43 -0.84 9.77
C GLU A 57 8.30 -2.14 8.97
N ALA A 58 7.51 -3.10 9.46
CA ALA A 58 7.31 -4.38 8.80
C ALA A 58 6.68 -4.21 7.39
N TYR A 59 5.68 -3.33 7.23
CA TYR A 59 5.10 -3.00 5.92
C TYR A 59 6.13 -2.33 5.01
N ARG A 60 6.90 -1.35 5.53
CA ARG A 60 7.94 -0.66 4.77
C ARG A 60 8.99 -1.62 4.23
N ASP A 61 9.48 -2.50 5.10
CA ASP A 61 10.58 -3.41 4.78
C ASP A 61 10.11 -4.64 4.00
N GLY A 62 8.85 -5.05 4.18
CA GLY A 62 8.24 -6.21 3.53
C GLY A 62 7.54 -5.94 2.20
N ILE A 63 7.46 -4.69 1.74
CA ILE A 63 6.68 -4.33 0.52
C ILE A 63 7.10 -5.15 -0.71
N GLU A 64 8.40 -5.39 -0.89
CA GLU A 64 8.91 -6.15 -2.02
C GLU A 64 8.43 -7.60 -1.98
N GLU A 65 8.59 -8.26 -0.83
CA GLU A 65 8.24 -9.67 -0.66
C GLU A 65 6.72 -9.91 -0.66
N TRP A 66 5.97 -9.04 0.02
CA TRP A 66 4.56 -9.30 0.29
C TRP A 66 3.61 -8.73 -0.76
N LEU A 67 4.06 -7.74 -1.54
CA LEU A 67 3.21 -7.06 -2.49
C LEU A 67 3.82 -7.00 -3.91
N LEU A 68 5.03 -6.44 -4.07
CA LEU A 68 5.55 -6.14 -5.40
C LEU A 68 5.95 -7.41 -6.16
N ALA A 69 6.77 -8.29 -5.56
CA ALA A 69 7.22 -9.49 -6.24
C ALA A 69 6.06 -10.44 -6.61
N PRO A 70 5.06 -10.70 -5.74
CA PRO A 70 3.89 -11.48 -6.12
C PRO A 70 3.06 -10.82 -7.23
N ALA A 71 2.82 -9.48 -7.14
CA ALA A 71 2.03 -8.75 -8.13
C ALA A 71 2.69 -8.74 -9.50
N TRP A 72 4.02 -8.69 -9.57
CA TRP A 72 4.80 -8.59 -10.81
C TRP A 72 5.26 -9.93 -11.37
N SER A 73 4.95 -11.03 -10.70
CA SER A 73 5.34 -12.36 -11.16
C SER A 73 4.79 -12.63 -12.56
N GLY A 74 5.69 -12.89 -13.53
CA GLY A 74 5.33 -13.13 -14.92
C GLY A 74 4.92 -11.89 -15.72
N VAL A 75 5.02 -10.68 -15.16
CA VAL A 75 4.71 -9.42 -15.84
C VAL A 75 6.02 -8.71 -16.21
N GLU A 76 6.37 -8.73 -17.50
CA GLU A 76 7.61 -8.10 -18.00
C GLU A 76 7.43 -6.63 -18.36
N ASP A 77 6.29 -6.27 -18.97
CA ASP A 77 5.99 -4.91 -19.40
C ASP A 77 5.89 -3.95 -18.21
N PRO A 78 6.68 -2.87 -18.19
CA PRO A 78 6.73 -1.96 -17.05
C PRO A 78 5.42 -1.19 -16.84
N VAL A 79 4.65 -0.89 -17.87
CA VAL A 79 3.33 -0.25 -17.73
C VAL A 79 2.33 -1.25 -17.15
N GLU A 80 2.36 -2.49 -17.63
CA GLU A 80 1.49 -3.56 -17.09
C GLU A 80 1.82 -3.90 -15.63
N ARG A 81 3.07 -3.73 -15.17
CA ARG A 81 3.41 -3.86 -13.74
C ARG A 81 2.65 -2.87 -12.86
N ILE A 82 2.40 -1.64 -13.34
CA ILE A 82 1.59 -0.66 -12.60
C ILE A 82 0.18 -1.23 -12.39
N PHE A 83 -0.44 -1.73 -13.45
CA PHE A 83 -1.80 -2.26 -13.37
C PHE A 83 -1.88 -3.62 -12.67
N ALA A 84 -0.84 -4.43 -12.74
CA ALA A 84 -0.72 -5.67 -11.95
C ALA A 84 -0.70 -5.38 -10.45
N LEU A 85 0.02 -4.33 -10.01
CA LEU A 85 0.00 -3.88 -8.63
C LEU A 85 -1.38 -3.36 -8.21
N LEU A 86 -2.04 -2.57 -9.05
CA LEU A 86 -3.41 -2.12 -8.80
C LEU A 86 -4.40 -3.29 -8.74
N ASN A 87 -4.21 -4.31 -9.58
CA ASN A 87 -5.00 -5.54 -9.55
C ASN A 87 -4.79 -6.37 -8.27
N ALA A 88 -3.62 -6.30 -7.64
CA ALA A 88 -3.41 -6.91 -6.33
C ALA A 88 -4.33 -6.28 -5.27
N TYR A 89 -4.49 -4.95 -5.27
CA TYR A 89 -5.46 -4.25 -4.41
C TYR A 89 -6.91 -4.62 -4.76
N ARG A 90 -7.23 -4.71 -6.06
CA ARG A 90 -8.55 -5.17 -6.51
C ARG A 90 -8.87 -6.57 -5.95
N THR A 91 -7.92 -7.49 -6.06
CA THR A 91 -8.07 -8.86 -5.57
C THR A 91 -8.32 -8.87 -4.06
N MET A 92 -7.56 -8.09 -3.28
CA MET A 92 -7.76 -7.94 -1.84
C MET A 92 -9.17 -7.40 -1.51
N LEU A 93 -9.64 -6.38 -2.23
CA LEU A 93 -10.97 -5.82 -2.05
C LEU A 93 -12.06 -6.85 -2.35
N VAL A 94 -11.96 -7.58 -3.45
CA VAL A 94 -12.93 -8.62 -3.83
C VAL A 94 -12.94 -9.75 -2.81
N THR A 95 -11.76 -10.26 -2.42
CA THR A 95 -11.63 -11.37 -1.47
C THR A 95 -12.18 -11.02 -0.08
N SER A 96 -12.07 -9.75 0.30
CA SER A 96 -12.58 -9.25 1.58
C SER A 96 -14.00 -8.69 1.50
N GLU A 97 -14.71 -8.84 0.38
CA GLU A 97 -16.01 -8.21 0.15
C GLU A 97 -15.97 -6.69 0.45
N CYS A 98 -14.90 -6.03 0.01
CA CYS A 98 -14.61 -4.62 0.27
C CYS A 98 -14.59 -4.24 1.76
N THR A 99 -14.24 -5.17 2.67
CA THR A 99 -14.05 -4.84 4.10
C THR A 99 -12.66 -4.32 4.40
N TYR A 100 -11.64 -4.84 3.75
CA TYR A 100 -10.25 -4.40 3.91
C TYR A 100 -9.85 -3.39 2.84
N GLY A 101 -8.84 -2.59 3.13
CA GLY A 101 -8.26 -1.61 2.23
C GLY A 101 -6.76 -1.54 2.36
N CYS A 102 -6.14 -0.52 1.80
CA CYS A 102 -4.72 -0.29 2.04
C CYS A 102 -4.48 -0.14 3.54
N PRO A 103 -3.63 -0.98 4.16
CA PRO A 103 -3.38 -0.88 5.59
C PRO A 103 -2.72 0.45 5.97
N ILE A 104 -1.84 0.99 5.11
CA ILE A 104 -1.17 2.27 5.35
C ILE A 104 -2.15 3.42 5.21
N GLY A 105 -2.97 3.46 4.15
CA GLY A 105 -3.99 4.48 3.96
C GLY A 105 -5.03 4.47 5.08
N SER A 106 -5.44 3.28 5.55
CA SER A 106 -6.36 3.16 6.69
C SER A 106 -5.77 3.74 7.97
N LEU A 107 -4.52 3.41 8.30
CA LEU A 107 -3.82 3.95 9.48
C LEU A 107 -3.59 5.46 9.36
N ALA A 108 -3.21 5.95 8.18
CA ALA A 108 -2.99 7.39 7.95
C ALA A 108 -4.27 8.22 8.15
N LEU A 109 -5.44 7.68 7.77
CA LEU A 109 -6.72 8.35 7.98
C LEU A 109 -7.24 8.24 9.42
N GLU A 110 -6.94 7.15 10.13
CA GLU A 110 -7.35 6.92 11.51
C GLU A 110 -6.52 7.74 12.51
N LEU A 111 -5.23 7.95 12.22
CA LEU A 111 -4.29 8.66 13.08
C LEU A 111 -4.32 10.17 12.76
N HIS A 112 -5.21 10.89 13.43
CA HIS A 112 -5.45 12.30 13.13
C HIS A 112 -4.20 13.19 13.33
N GLU A 113 -3.49 13.02 14.45
CA GLU A 113 -2.26 13.74 14.78
C GLU A 113 -1.21 12.78 15.34
N PRO A 114 -0.59 11.93 14.48
CA PRO A 114 0.42 10.99 14.96
C PRO A 114 1.67 11.74 15.39
N ASP A 115 2.42 11.16 16.34
CA ASP A 115 3.74 11.70 16.66
C ASP A 115 4.66 11.68 15.42
N PRO A 116 5.73 12.52 15.41
CA PRO A 116 6.59 12.66 14.23
C PRO A 116 7.17 11.34 13.73
N ALA A 117 7.55 10.42 14.61
CA ALA A 117 8.15 9.14 14.21
C ALA A 117 7.14 8.25 13.48
N ILE A 118 5.89 8.20 13.93
CA ILE A 118 4.81 7.47 13.25
C ILE A 118 4.46 8.11 11.92
N ARG A 119 4.38 9.46 11.86
CA ARG A 119 4.14 10.17 10.61
C ARG A 119 5.23 9.89 9.58
N ASP A 120 6.49 9.89 9.99
CA ASP A 120 7.63 9.62 9.10
C ASP A 120 7.60 8.17 8.59
N LEU A 121 7.18 7.20 9.41
CA LEU A 121 6.99 5.82 8.98
C LEU A 121 5.83 5.66 7.98
N LEU A 122 4.71 6.35 8.19
CA LEU A 122 3.60 6.38 7.21
C LEU A 122 4.07 6.97 5.87
N ALA A 123 4.77 8.12 5.92
CA ALA A 123 5.32 8.75 4.74
C ALA A 123 6.33 7.84 4.01
N ALA A 124 7.20 7.14 4.74
CA ALA A 124 8.16 6.20 4.16
C ALA A 124 7.48 5.02 3.45
N ASN A 125 6.34 4.53 3.96
CA ASN A 125 5.55 3.49 3.30
C ASN A 125 4.96 3.99 1.98
N PHE A 126 4.32 5.17 1.96
CA PHE A 126 3.80 5.77 0.73
C PHE A 126 4.93 6.05 -0.28
N GLU A 127 6.09 6.52 0.21
CA GLU A 127 7.27 6.76 -0.63
C GLU A 127 7.77 5.48 -1.29
N ASN A 128 7.83 4.35 -0.57
CA ASN A 128 8.23 3.07 -1.15
C ASN A 128 7.30 2.62 -2.28
N TRP A 129 5.99 2.77 -2.08
CA TRP A 129 4.98 2.45 -3.07
C TRP A 129 5.11 3.35 -4.31
N THR A 130 5.19 4.67 -4.10
CA THR A 130 5.36 5.66 -5.18
C THR A 130 6.65 5.42 -5.95
N ARG A 131 7.75 5.10 -5.28
CA ARG A 131 9.03 4.77 -5.91
C ARG A 131 8.95 3.51 -6.76
N ALA A 132 8.17 2.52 -6.35
CA ALA A 132 7.96 1.31 -7.14
C ALA A 132 7.26 1.64 -8.48
N ILE A 133 6.22 2.47 -8.46
CA ILE A 133 5.55 2.96 -9.67
C ILE A 133 6.47 3.84 -10.51
N HIS A 134 7.21 4.75 -9.89
CA HIS A 134 8.16 5.62 -10.58
C HIS A 134 9.19 4.79 -11.37
N ARG A 135 9.76 3.73 -10.78
CA ARG A 135 10.66 2.81 -11.50
C ARG A 135 10.00 2.14 -12.70
N CYS A 136 8.72 1.78 -12.62
CA CYS A 136 7.98 1.25 -13.76
C CYS A 136 7.83 2.30 -14.87
N LEU A 137 7.49 3.53 -14.53
CA LEU A 137 7.37 4.64 -15.49
C LEU A 137 8.73 4.98 -16.11
N ASP A 138 9.83 4.94 -15.38
CA ASP A 138 11.18 5.13 -15.91
C ASP A 138 11.56 4.01 -16.87
N ALA A 139 11.26 2.76 -16.52
CA ALA A 139 11.53 1.60 -17.37
C ALA A 139 10.70 1.59 -18.65
N ALA A 140 9.55 2.28 -18.69
CA ALA A 140 8.76 2.47 -19.91
C ALA A 140 9.50 3.33 -20.97
N GLY A 141 10.50 4.12 -20.56
CA GLY A 141 11.42 4.83 -21.45
C GLY A 141 10.71 5.75 -22.43
N ALA A 142 11.04 5.61 -23.72
CA ALA A 142 10.48 6.40 -24.83
C ALA A 142 9.01 6.10 -25.14
N ARG A 143 8.39 5.11 -24.51
CA ARG A 143 6.93 4.87 -24.61
C ARG A 143 6.10 5.95 -23.93
N LEU A 144 6.71 6.81 -23.13
CA LEU A 144 6.07 7.95 -22.49
C LEU A 144 6.74 9.26 -22.96
N PRO A 145 6.00 10.39 -23.04
CA PRO A 145 6.54 11.66 -23.48
C PRO A 145 7.81 12.05 -22.69
N ALA A 146 8.80 12.62 -23.38
CA ALA A 146 10.05 13.04 -22.77
C ALA A 146 9.86 14.14 -21.70
N ALA A 147 8.86 15.01 -21.90
CA ALA A 147 8.52 16.10 -20.99
C ALA A 147 7.70 15.66 -19.75
N LEU A 148 7.26 14.40 -19.71
CA LEU A 148 6.42 13.89 -18.62
C LEU A 148 7.18 13.84 -17.30
N ASP A 149 6.64 14.50 -16.28
CA ASP A 149 7.11 14.34 -14.89
C ASP A 149 6.61 12.99 -14.33
N ARG A 150 7.43 11.96 -14.49
CA ARG A 150 7.12 10.58 -14.08
C ARG A 150 6.95 10.44 -12.58
N ARG A 151 7.63 11.26 -11.80
CA ARG A 151 7.48 11.28 -10.33
C ARG A 151 6.08 11.74 -9.94
N ARG A 152 5.61 12.85 -10.50
CA ARG A 152 4.25 13.35 -10.24
C ARG A 152 3.18 12.38 -10.74
N LEU A 153 3.41 11.71 -11.86
CA LEU A 153 2.49 10.67 -12.32
C LEU A 153 2.43 9.50 -11.33
N ALA A 154 3.56 9.07 -10.78
CA ALA A 154 3.59 8.00 -9.76
C ALA A 154 2.82 8.41 -8.49
N GLU A 155 2.95 9.65 -8.03
CA GLU A 155 2.17 10.19 -6.91
C GLU A 155 0.67 10.24 -7.21
N PHE A 156 0.31 10.60 -8.44
CA PHE A 156 -1.08 10.60 -8.90
C PHE A 156 -1.67 9.18 -8.95
N VAL A 157 -0.91 8.18 -9.43
CA VAL A 157 -1.34 6.77 -9.42
C VAL A 157 -1.64 6.29 -8.00
N LEU A 158 -0.79 6.63 -7.01
CA LEU A 158 -1.05 6.34 -5.59
C LEU A 158 -2.34 7.01 -5.11
N THR A 159 -2.53 8.28 -5.43
CA THR A 159 -3.71 9.07 -5.06
C THR A 159 -4.99 8.44 -5.60
N VAL A 160 -4.99 8.04 -6.89
CA VAL A 160 -6.14 7.36 -7.52
C VAL A 160 -6.41 6.02 -6.83
N MET A 161 -5.39 5.23 -6.56
CA MET A 161 -5.53 3.92 -5.90
C MET A 161 -6.13 4.07 -4.50
N GLU A 162 -5.58 4.95 -3.66
CA GLU A 162 -6.09 5.17 -2.29
C GLU A 162 -7.53 5.69 -2.29
N GLY A 163 -7.85 6.65 -3.16
CA GLY A 163 -9.22 7.16 -3.33
C GLY A 163 -10.20 6.09 -3.80
N ALA A 164 -9.79 5.25 -4.77
CA ALA A 164 -10.60 4.16 -5.29
C ALA A 164 -10.85 3.07 -4.24
N VAL A 165 -9.82 2.71 -3.45
CA VAL A 165 -9.93 1.77 -2.31
C VAL A 165 -10.90 2.30 -1.26
N MET A 166 -10.74 3.57 -0.86
CA MET A 166 -11.61 4.22 0.13
C MET A 166 -13.07 4.19 -0.33
N GLN A 167 -13.36 4.55 -1.58
CA GLN A 167 -14.71 4.55 -2.13
C GLN A 167 -15.29 3.14 -2.20
N ALA A 168 -14.55 2.17 -2.75
CA ALA A 168 -15.00 0.78 -2.84
C ALA A 168 -15.39 0.22 -1.46
N ARG A 169 -14.58 0.49 -0.42
CA ARG A 169 -14.89 0.11 0.96
C ARG A 169 -16.15 0.80 1.50
N THR A 170 -16.27 2.09 1.27
CA THR A 170 -17.39 2.89 1.79
C THR A 170 -18.72 2.43 1.20
N TYR A 171 -18.76 2.19 -0.11
CA TYR A 171 -19.97 1.78 -0.82
C TYR A 171 -20.16 0.25 -0.84
N ARG A 172 -19.20 -0.53 -0.37
CA ARG A 172 -19.20 -2.01 -0.50
C ARG A 172 -19.41 -2.47 -1.94
N ASP A 173 -18.80 -1.75 -2.88
CA ASP A 173 -18.94 -1.96 -4.31
C ASP A 173 -17.59 -1.79 -5.01
N ILE A 174 -17.05 -2.90 -5.53
CA ILE A 174 -15.80 -2.94 -6.29
C ILE A 174 -15.86 -2.07 -7.56
N GLY A 175 -17.03 -1.80 -8.08
CA GLY A 175 -17.21 -0.97 -9.26
C GLY A 175 -16.66 0.45 -9.10
N TYR A 176 -16.56 0.98 -7.88
CA TYR A 176 -15.88 2.26 -7.63
C TYR A 176 -14.37 2.17 -7.89
N PHE A 177 -13.76 1.08 -7.50
CA PHE A 177 -12.34 0.83 -7.80
C PHE A 177 -12.16 0.67 -9.31
N ASP A 178 -12.92 -0.22 -9.93
CA ASP A 178 -12.77 -0.58 -11.34
C ASP A 178 -12.92 0.63 -12.26
N ARG A 179 -13.91 1.48 -12.05
CA ARG A 179 -14.12 2.70 -12.86
C ARG A 179 -12.96 3.70 -12.75
N ASN A 180 -12.42 3.91 -11.56
CA ASN A 180 -11.30 4.84 -11.37
C ASN A 180 -10.02 4.30 -12.00
N ILE A 181 -9.76 3.00 -11.87
CA ILE A 181 -8.57 2.38 -12.50
C ILE A 181 -8.70 2.33 -14.02
N ALA A 182 -9.91 2.15 -14.58
CA ALA A 182 -10.14 2.23 -16.01
C ALA A 182 -9.81 3.64 -16.57
N ILE A 183 -10.24 4.70 -15.88
CA ILE A 183 -9.91 6.08 -16.26
C ILE A 183 -8.40 6.32 -16.20
N LEU A 184 -7.72 5.80 -15.17
CA LEU A 184 -6.26 5.89 -15.06
C LEU A 184 -5.57 5.16 -16.22
N ARG A 185 -6.08 3.98 -16.62
CA ARG A 185 -5.59 3.25 -17.80
C ARG A 185 -5.71 4.11 -19.06
N ASP A 186 -6.90 4.65 -19.31
CA ASP A 186 -7.14 5.51 -20.47
C ASP A 186 -6.18 6.70 -20.52
N GLN A 187 -5.86 7.31 -19.36
CA GLN A 187 -4.89 8.42 -19.28
C GLN A 187 -3.47 7.98 -19.62
N ILE A 188 -3.01 6.83 -19.13
CA ILE A 188 -1.68 6.31 -19.45
C ILE A 188 -1.60 5.93 -20.93
N ASP A 189 -2.65 5.34 -21.50
CA ASP A 189 -2.73 5.00 -22.92
C ASP A 189 -2.74 6.26 -23.81
N LEU A 190 -3.32 7.38 -23.36
CA LEU A 190 -3.23 8.68 -24.03
C LEU A 190 -1.80 9.20 -24.05
N LEU A 191 -1.06 9.11 -22.94
CA LEU A 191 0.35 9.51 -22.88
C LEU A 191 1.23 8.65 -23.80
N ILE A 192 0.96 7.34 -23.90
CA ILE A 192 1.68 6.45 -24.83
C ILE A 192 1.44 6.88 -26.27
N ARG A 193 0.18 7.13 -26.66
CA ARG A 193 -0.14 7.64 -28.02
C ARG A 193 0.46 9.01 -28.30
N GLU A 194 0.59 9.86 -27.33
CA GLU A 194 1.27 11.16 -27.47
C GLU A 194 2.76 10.96 -27.79
N ALA A 195 3.46 10.10 -27.02
CA ALA A 195 4.86 9.79 -27.27
C ALA A 195 5.09 9.17 -28.67
N GLU A 196 4.18 8.30 -29.13
CA GLU A 196 4.24 7.72 -30.48
C GLU A 196 4.11 8.78 -31.56
N ARG A 197 3.28 9.81 -31.39
CA ARG A 197 3.15 10.94 -32.33
C ARG A 197 4.41 11.81 -32.33
N GLU A 198 4.94 12.15 -31.14
CA GLU A 198 6.19 12.91 -31.00
C GLU A 198 7.35 12.21 -31.73
N ALA A 199 7.41 10.87 -31.68
CA ALA A 199 8.44 10.09 -32.32
C ALA A 199 8.31 10.05 -33.87
N VAL A 200 7.11 10.25 -34.42
CA VAL A 200 6.88 10.32 -35.87
C VAL A 200 7.21 11.71 -36.42
N ASP A 201 7.03 12.75 -35.61
CA ASP A 201 7.22 14.14 -35.98
C ASP A 201 8.68 14.64 -35.83
N ALA A 202 9.57 13.82 -35.22
CA ALA A 202 10.98 14.12 -34.94
C ALA A 202 11.93 13.52 -35.98
#